data_201ac34d766773451a5faec82e5a7e12
#
_entry.id   201ac34d766773451a5faec82e5a7e12
#
_cell.length_a   1.000
_cell.length_b   1.000
_cell.length_c   1.000
_cell.angle_alpha   90.00
_cell.angle_beta   90.00
_cell.angle_gamma   90.00
#
_symmetry.space_group_name_H-M   'P 1'
#
loop_
_entity.id
_entity.type
_entity.pdbx_description
1 polymer ?
#
loop_
_entity_poly.entity_id
_entity_poly.type
_entity_poly.pdbx_seq_one_letter_code
_entity_poly.pdbx_strand_id
1 'polypeptide(L)'
;MNKTFGVIGGDRRQAELARLLAEEGRTVWTSGVAGCPDLPAQAAAADVVILPLPLCREDGILNSETEDLPTSALFRRFSPGQLLLAGQVRPAQQIEAENCGLTLVDYFQREELTVANAAATAESALQIAMEHLDRTLLGMEGLVLGFGRIGKLLAYRLHGLGAHVTVTARKPSDLAWIRAYGWQALETGRLDGALCDFGAVFNTVPSPVLGHLLLAQLPKGCLCVELASVQGIDLAAAEELGLPHVWARSLPGRMVPAAAAVAIRDAVDYILKERGDPV
;
A
#
# COMPACT_ATOMS: atom_id res chain seq x y z
N MET A 1 -24.39 20.06 14.03
CA MET A 1 -23.93 18.98 14.93
C MET A 1 -22.62 18.45 14.36
N ASN A 2 -21.62 18.25 15.21
CA ASN A 2 -20.39 17.59 14.75
C ASN A 2 -20.71 16.12 14.43
N LYS A 3 -20.20 15.62 13.28
CA LYS A 3 -20.38 14.24 12.88
C LYS A 3 -19.65 13.30 13.83
N THR A 4 -20.25 12.12 14.06
CA THR A 4 -19.62 11.02 14.77
C THR A 4 -18.96 10.06 13.80
N PHE A 5 -17.82 9.48 14.19
CA PHE A 5 -17.02 8.58 13.36
C PHE A 5 -16.95 7.20 14.01
N GLY A 6 -17.26 6.17 13.24
CA GLY A 6 -17.04 4.78 13.63
C GLY A 6 -15.81 4.22 12.89
N VAL A 7 -14.80 3.75 13.60
CA VAL A 7 -13.64 3.06 13.01
C VAL A 7 -13.77 1.59 13.37
N ILE A 8 -13.91 0.72 12.35
CA ILE A 8 -14.22 -0.70 12.55
C ILE A 8 -13.18 -1.58 11.85
N GLY A 9 -12.61 -2.52 12.61
CA GLY A 9 -11.61 -3.47 12.14
C GLY A 9 -10.27 -2.81 11.76
N GLY A 10 -9.45 -3.55 11.03
CA GLY A 10 -8.18 -3.08 10.49
C GLY A 10 -6.96 -3.45 11.32
N ASP A 11 -5.87 -2.81 10.98
CA ASP A 11 -4.56 -2.96 11.61
C ASP A 11 -4.15 -1.66 12.34
N ARG A 12 -2.88 -1.53 12.68
CA ARG A 12 -2.33 -0.36 13.36
C ARG A 12 -2.69 0.98 12.69
N ARG A 13 -2.99 1.02 11.40
CA ARG A 13 -3.43 2.25 10.68
C ARG A 13 -4.76 2.76 11.23
N GLN A 14 -5.71 1.85 11.48
CA GLN A 14 -7.03 2.21 12.01
C GLN A 14 -6.94 2.66 13.47
N ALA A 15 -6.05 2.05 14.27
CA ALA A 15 -5.79 2.51 15.62
C ALA A 15 -5.23 3.94 15.65
N GLU A 16 -4.22 4.22 14.80
CA GLU A 16 -3.66 5.57 14.66
C GLU A 16 -4.69 6.56 14.08
N LEU A 17 -5.53 6.13 13.14
CA LEU A 17 -6.60 6.95 12.60
C LEU A 17 -7.62 7.34 13.67
N ALA A 18 -8.07 6.38 14.48
CA ALA A 18 -9.01 6.65 15.55
C ALA A 18 -8.43 7.64 16.57
N ARG A 19 -7.14 7.47 16.95
CA ARG A 19 -6.42 8.40 17.83
C ARG A 19 -6.35 9.81 17.21
N LEU A 20 -5.92 9.91 15.95
CA LEU A 20 -5.79 11.17 15.22
C LEU A 20 -7.11 11.94 15.15
N LEU A 21 -8.19 11.27 14.77
CA LEU A 21 -9.53 11.88 14.69
C LEU A 21 -9.99 12.38 16.07
N ALA A 22 -9.72 11.63 17.14
CA ALA A 22 -10.06 12.03 18.50
C ALA A 22 -9.23 13.24 18.98
N GLU A 23 -7.94 13.30 18.66
CA GLU A 23 -7.05 14.43 18.94
C GLU A 23 -7.48 15.72 18.21
N GLU A 24 -8.10 15.57 17.04
CA GLU A 24 -8.73 16.68 16.30
C GLU A 24 -10.07 17.13 16.88
N GLY A 25 -10.52 16.54 18.00
CA GLY A 25 -11.74 16.90 18.69
C GLY A 25 -13.01 16.25 18.10
N ARG A 26 -12.87 15.24 17.23
CA ARG A 26 -14.00 14.48 16.69
C ARG A 26 -14.50 13.44 17.68
N THR A 27 -15.79 13.14 17.66
CA THR A 27 -16.34 12.02 18.42
C THR A 27 -16.10 10.73 17.65
N VAL A 28 -15.31 9.82 18.23
CA VAL A 28 -14.86 8.58 17.59
C VAL A 28 -15.28 7.37 18.43
N TRP A 29 -15.89 6.39 17.80
CA TRP A 29 -16.21 5.08 18.34
C TRP A 29 -15.44 4.00 17.58
N THR A 30 -14.90 3.02 18.29
CA THR A 30 -14.12 1.93 17.69
C THR A 30 -14.77 0.58 17.93
N SER A 31 -14.58 -0.35 16.97
CA SER A 31 -14.95 -1.75 17.12
C SER A 31 -13.96 -2.64 16.38
N GLY A 32 -13.46 -3.68 17.06
CA GLY A 32 -12.51 -4.60 16.46
C GLY A 32 -11.17 -3.97 16.05
N VAL A 33 -10.78 -2.87 16.70
CA VAL A 33 -9.51 -2.15 16.48
C VAL A 33 -8.57 -2.41 17.64
N ALA A 34 -7.46 -3.07 17.38
CA ALA A 34 -6.49 -3.45 18.41
C ALA A 34 -6.00 -2.24 19.21
N GLY A 35 -6.01 -2.35 20.54
CA GLY A 35 -5.56 -1.28 21.45
C GLY A 35 -6.56 -0.13 21.65
N CYS A 36 -7.76 -0.21 21.08
CA CYS A 36 -8.84 0.77 21.25
C CYS A 36 -10.02 0.17 22.01
N PRO A 37 -10.88 1.02 22.63
CA PRO A 37 -12.14 0.56 23.24
C PRO A 37 -13.03 -0.16 22.23
N ASP A 38 -13.65 -1.28 22.63
CA ASP A 38 -14.57 -2.01 21.75
C ASP A 38 -16.02 -1.61 22.04
N LEU A 39 -16.59 -0.75 21.19
CA LEU A 39 -17.92 -0.17 21.30
C LEU A 39 -18.73 -0.40 20.01
N PRO A 40 -19.05 -1.68 19.65
CA PRO A 40 -19.55 -2.04 18.33
C PRO A 40 -20.90 -1.37 17.98
N ALA A 41 -21.81 -1.20 18.96
CA ALA A 41 -23.10 -0.56 18.73
C ALA A 41 -22.94 0.92 18.38
N GLN A 42 -22.09 1.65 19.10
CA GLN A 42 -21.81 3.07 18.86
C GLN A 42 -21.05 3.26 17.55
N ALA A 43 -20.05 2.43 17.29
CA ALA A 43 -19.27 2.48 16.05
C ALA A 43 -20.14 2.21 14.81
N ALA A 44 -21.06 1.24 14.90
CA ALA A 44 -22.00 0.94 13.82
C ALA A 44 -23.08 2.03 13.62
N ALA A 45 -23.45 2.77 14.67
CA ALA A 45 -24.43 3.84 14.61
C ALA A 45 -23.86 5.22 14.28
N ALA A 46 -22.56 5.33 14.05
CA ALA A 46 -21.90 6.59 13.72
C ALA A 46 -22.35 7.17 12.37
N ASP A 47 -22.29 8.50 12.21
CA ASP A 47 -22.69 9.19 10.98
C ASP A 47 -21.80 8.79 9.79
N VAL A 48 -20.52 8.54 10.05
CA VAL A 48 -19.52 8.10 9.08
C VAL A 48 -18.79 6.88 9.61
N VAL A 49 -18.82 5.78 8.88
CA VAL A 49 -18.10 4.56 9.25
C VAL A 49 -16.88 4.39 8.36
N ILE A 50 -15.71 4.22 8.99
CA ILE A 50 -14.43 4.01 8.30
C ILE A 50 -14.01 2.56 8.52
N LEU A 51 -13.90 1.83 7.43
CA LEU A 51 -13.54 0.43 7.33
C LEU A 51 -12.08 0.27 6.85
N PRO A 52 -11.46 -0.92 6.95
CA PRO A 52 -10.05 -1.14 6.67
C PRO A 52 -9.60 -0.91 5.22
N LEU A 53 -8.29 -0.87 5.03
CA LEU A 53 -7.56 -0.94 3.76
C LEU A 53 -6.56 -2.13 3.80
N PRO A 54 -6.76 -3.21 3.02
CA PRO A 54 -7.97 -3.51 2.24
C PRO A 54 -9.20 -3.74 3.13
N LEU A 55 -10.40 -3.56 2.58
CA LEU A 55 -11.66 -3.80 3.31
C LEU A 55 -11.73 -5.22 3.87
N CYS A 56 -11.38 -6.20 3.07
CA CYS A 56 -11.43 -7.61 3.45
C CYS A 56 -10.24 -8.40 2.92
N ARG A 57 -10.00 -9.56 3.51
CA ARG A 57 -9.09 -10.60 3.04
C ARG A 57 -9.66 -11.27 1.77
N GLU A 58 -8.91 -12.21 1.18
CA GLU A 58 -9.32 -12.89 -0.05
C GLU A 58 -10.61 -13.71 0.10
N ASP A 59 -10.84 -14.25 1.29
CA ASP A 59 -12.00 -15.03 1.69
C ASP A 59 -13.27 -14.21 1.97
N GLY A 60 -13.24 -12.89 1.83
CA GLY A 60 -14.38 -12.00 2.10
C GLY A 60 -14.57 -11.69 3.58
N ILE A 61 -13.66 -12.10 4.45
CA ILE A 61 -13.64 -11.75 5.87
C ILE A 61 -13.07 -10.35 6.05
N LEU A 62 -13.67 -9.52 6.89
CA LEU A 62 -13.18 -8.20 7.25
C LEU A 62 -11.69 -8.28 7.60
N ASN A 63 -10.92 -7.34 7.06
CA ASN A 63 -9.52 -7.23 7.44
C ASN A 63 -9.43 -6.65 8.86
N SER A 64 -9.31 -7.53 9.85
CA SER A 64 -9.22 -7.20 11.26
C SER A 64 -8.20 -8.09 11.96
N GLU A 65 -7.51 -7.53 12.96
CA GLU A 65 -6.58 -8.29 13.81
C GLU A 65 -7.28 -8.94 14.99
N THR A 66 -8.55 -8.58 15.27
CA THR A 66 -9.24 -8.96 16.49
C THR A 66 -10.45 -9.88 16.27
N GLU A 67 -11.09 -9.84 15.08
CA GLU A 67 -12.25 -10.67 14.80
C GLU A 67 -12.30 -11.18 13.35
N ASP A 68 -12.88 -12.38 13.18
CA ASP A 68 -13.20 -12.98 11.90
C ASP A 68 -14.67 -12.76 11.56
N LEU A 69 -14.99 -11.63 10.90
CA LEU A 69 -16.34 -11.23 10.54
C LEU A 69 -16.52 -11.16 9.03
N PRO A 70 -17.41 -11.96 8.41
CA PRO A 70 -17.74 -11.81 7.00
C PRO A 70 -18.28 -10.41 6.67
N THR A 71 -17.89 -9.80 5.54
CA THR A 71 -18.38 -8.48 5.13
C THR A 71 -19.89 -8.45 4.98
N SER A 72 -20.51 -9.54 4.52
CA SER A 72 -21.95 -9.68 4.42
C SER A 72 -22.68 -9.62 5.79
N ALA A 73 -22.05 -10.12 6.86
CA ALA A 73 -22.59 -10.02 8.21
C ALA A 73 -22.34 -8.62 8.81
N LEU A 74 -21.19 -8.01 8.49
CA LEU A 74 -20.88 -6.64 8.89
C LEU A 74 -21.89 -5.65 8.30
N PHE A 75 -22.16 -5.70 7.00
CA PHE A 75 -23.05 -4.75 6.32
C PHE A 75 -24.50 -4.77 6.85
N ARG A 76 -24.97 -5.90 7.37
CA ARG A 76 -26.30 -6.01 8.03
C ARG A 76 -26.38 -5.28 9.37
N ARG A 77 -25.26 -4.86 9.94
CA ARG A 77 -25.24 -4.10 11.22
C ARG A 77 -25.52 -2.61 11.01
N PHE A 78 -25.48 -2.12 9.76
CA PHE A 78 -25.64 -0.70 9.43
C PHE A 78 -27.06 -0.37 8.98
N SER A 79 -27.43 0.90 9.12
CA SER A 79 -28.73 1.40 8.69
C SER A 79 -28.74 1.75 7.20
N PRO A 80 -29.84 1.50 6.47
CA PRO A 80 -29.95 1.94 5.07
C PRO A 80 -29.66 3.45 4.92
N GLY A 81 -28.93 3.81 3.88
CA GLY A 81 -28.49 5.19 3.60
C GLY A 81 -27.21 5.61 4.32
N GLN A 82 -26.66 4.79 5.23
CA GLN A 82 -25.45 5.12 5.98
C GLN A 82 -24.23 5.17 5.05
N LEU A 83 -23.33 6.13 5.32
CA LEU A 83 -22.07 6.29 4.58
C LEU A 83 -20.97 5.44 5.19
N LEU A 84 -20.46 4.52 4.39
CA LEU A 84 -19.30 3.70 4.70
C LEU A 84 -18.13 4.07 3.78
N LEU A 85 -16.97 4.25 4.37
CA LEU A 85 -15.71 4.55 3.67
C LEU A 85 -14.76 3.38 3.89
N ALA A 86 -14.34 2.71 2.83
CA ALA A 86 -13.44 1.55 2.91
C ALA A 86 -12.30 1.68 1.91
N GLY A 87 -11.24 0.90 2.06
CA GLY A 87 -10.15 0.89 1.10
C GLY A 87 -10.08 -0.39 0.29
N GLN A 88 -9.81 -0.29 -1.00
CA GLN A 88 -9.66 -1.43 -1.92
C GLN A 88 -10.89 -2.34 -1.91
N VAL A 89 -12.04 -1.74 -2.18
CA VAL A 89 -13.33 -2.43 -2.26
C VAL A 89 -13.40 -3.26 -3.56
N ARG A 90 -13.75 -4.52 -3.44
CA ARG A 90 -13.96 -5.39 -4.60
C ARG A 90 -15.41 -5.30 -5.08
N PRO A 91 -15.71 -5.62 -6.36
CA PRO A 91 -17.06 -5.58 -6.88
C PRO A 91 -18.09 -6.38 -6.07
N ALA A 92 -17.69 -7.51 -5.49
CA ALA A 92 -18.58 -8.33 -4.64
C ALA A 92 -19.04 -7.57 -3.39
N GLN A 93 -18.14 -6.88 -2.68
CA GLN A 93 -18.47 -6.09 -1.51
C GLN A 93 -19.30 -4.85 -1.86
N GLN A 94 -19.08 -4.26 -3.03
CA GLN A 94 -19.90 -3.16 -3.52
C GLN A 94 -21.36 -3.60 -3.69
N ILE A 95 -21.59 -4.75 -4.36
CA ILE A 95 -22.93 -5.34 -4.55
C ILE A 95 -23.55 -5.72 -3.19
N GLU A 96 -22.79 -6.30 -2.28
CA GLU A 96 -23.29 -6.65 -0.94
C GLU A 96 -23.77 -5.41 -0.17
N ALA A 97 -23.00 -4.31 -0.21
CA ALA A 97 -23.38 -3.07 0.45
C ALA A 97 -24.64 -2.44 -0.18
N GLU A 98 -24.73 -2.41 -1.51
CA GLU A 98 -25.91 -1.93 -2.25
C GLU A 98 -27.16 -2.73 -1.90
N ASN A 99 -27.07 -4.05 -1.79
CA ASN A 99 -28.18 -4.92 -1.38
C ASN A 99 -28.67 -4.65 0.05
N CYS A 100 -27.81 -4.08 0.90
CA CYS A 100 -28.17 -3.61 2.25
C CYS A 100 -28.64 -2.15 2.26
N GLY A 101 -28.72 -1.48 1.10
CA GLY A 101 -29.11 -0.07 0.98
C GLY A 101 -28.04 0.91 1.49
N LEU A 102 -26.75 0.50 1.55
CA LEU A 102 -25.64 1.30 2.07
C LEU A 102 -24.97 2.11 0.96
N THR A 103 -24.36 3.22 1.35
CA THR A 103 -23.47 3.99 0.47
C THR A 103 -22.02 3.63 0.80
N LEU A 104 -21.41 2.74 0.02
CA LEU A 104 -20.01 2.34 0.18
C LEU A 104 -19.12 3.10 -0.80
N VAL A 105 -18.13 3.83 -0.28
CA VAL A 105 -17.17 4.60 -1.07
C VAL A 105 -15.77 4.05 -0.85
N ASP A 106 -15.08 3.72 -1.94
CA ASP A 106 -13.70 3.27 -1.89
C ASP A 106 -12.73 4.47 -1.85
N TYR A 107 -12.21 4.81 -0.66
CA TYR A 107 -11.24 5.88 -0.51
C TYR A 107 -9.88 5.54 -1.15
N PHE A 108 -9.58 4.27 -1.44
CA PHE A 108 -8.35 3.89 -2.12
C PHE A 108 -8.35 4.19 -3.62
N GLN A 109 -9.51 4.57 -4.20
CA GLN A 109 -9.58 5.09 -5.56
C GLN A 109 -9.04 6.53 -5.67
N ARG A 110 -8.80 7.20 -4.55
CA ARG A 110 -8.30 8.56 -4.53
C ARG A 110 -6.79 8.61 -4.80
N GLU A 111 -6.41 9.42 -5.81
CA GLU A 111 -5.01 9.51 -6.24
C GLU A 111 -4.12 10.05 -5.14
N GLU A 112 -4.57 11.07 -4.39
CA GLU A 112 -3.81 11.65 -3.28
C GLU A 112 -3.46 10.61 -2.21
N LEU A 113 -4.39 9.72 -1.86
CA LEU A 113 -4.11 8.63 -0.92
C LEU A 113 -3.14 7.60 -1.50
N THR A 114 -3.34 7.21 -2.76
CA THR A 114 -2.47 6.21 -3.39
C THR A 114 -1.05 6.72 -3.60
N VAL A 115 -0.87 8.03 -3.85
CA VAL A 115 0.45 8.68 -3.92
C VAL A 115 1.11 8.73 -2.53
N ALA A 116 0.37 9.13 -1.49
CA ALA A 116 0.89 9.15 -0.12
C ALA A 116 1.30 7.73 0.34
N ASN A 117 0.47 6.74 0.05
CA ASN A 117 0.75 5.33 0.34
C ASN A 117 1.98 4.81 -0.44
N ALA A 118 2.17 5.24 -1.69
CA ALA A 118 3.34 4.90 -2.48
C ALA A 118 4.61 5.57 -1.94
N ALA A 119 4.52 6.79 -1.41
CA ALA A 119 5.64 7.47 -0.76
C ALA A 119 6.10 6.71 0.49
N ALA A 120 5.17 6.34 1.36
CA ALA A 120 5.42 5.51 2.54
C ALA A 120 6.05 4.15 2.16
N THR A 121 5.54 3.51 1.09
CA THR A 121 6.09 2.25 0.58
C THR A 121 7.53 2.42 0.09
N ALA A 122 7.82 3.49 -0.65
CA ALA A 122 9.16 3.75 -1.17
C ALA A 122 10.18 4.00 -0.04
N GLU A 123 9.80 4.74 1.01
CA GLU A 123 10.65 4.97 2.18
C GLU A 123 10.90 3.69 2.98
N SER A 124 9.87 2.89 3.19
CA SER A 124 10.00 1.58 3.84
C SER A 124 10.87 0.61 3.03
N ALA A 125 10.82 0.67 1.70
CA ALA A 125 11.70 -0.13 0.84
C ALA A 125 13.18 0.26 1.00
N LEU A 126 13.47 1.55 1.17
CA LEU A 126 14.83 2.02 1.46
C LEU A 126 15.30 1.56 2.84
N GLN A 127 14.44 1.63 3.86
CA GLN A 127 14.77 1.11 5.19
C GLN A 127 15.13 -0.38 5.12
N ILE A 128 14.32 -1.20 4.44
CA ILE A 128 14.61 -2.62 4.21
C ILE A 128 15.96 -2.79 3.51
N ALA A 129 16.23 -2.00 2.48
CA ALA A 129 17.51 -2.09 1.77
C ALA A 129 18.69 -1.77 2.69
N MET A 130 18.61 -0.72 3.50
CA MET A 130 19.67 -0.32 4.45
C MET A 130 19.87 -1.35 5.57
N GLU A 131 18.82 -2.09 5.95
CA GLU A 131 18.89 -3.13 6.97
C GLU A 131 19.52 -4.44 6.45
N HIS A 132 19.38 -4.72 5.15
CA HIS A 132 19.79 -6.01 4.55
C HIS A 132 21.07 -5.93 3.72
N LEU A 133 21.49 -4.71 3.32
CA LEU A 133 22.72 -4.51 2.56
C LEU A 133 23.91 -4.32 3.52
N ASP A 134 25.05 -4.91 3.18
CA ASP A 134 26.34 -4.73 3.85
C ASP A 134 27.13 -3.51 3.35
N ARG A 135 26.49 -2.67 2.52
CA ARG A 135 27.10 -1.53 1.84
C ARG A 135 26.17 -0.31 1.82
N THR A 136 26.73 0.86 1.52
CA THR A 136 25.96 2.10 1.37
C THR A 136 25.19 2.11 0.05
N LEU A 137 24.10 2.87 0.02
CA LEU A 137 23.37 3.14 -1.24
C LEU A 137 24.13 4.11 -2.16
N LEU A 138 25.04 4.93 -1.60
CA LEU A 138 25.89 5.83 -2.38
C LEU A 138 26.76 5.04 -3.36
N GLY A 139 26.62 5.34 -4.64
CA GLY A 139 27.36 4.68 -5.75
C GLY A 139 26.88 3.26 -6.07
N MET A 140 25.84 2.76 -5.42
CA MET A 140 25.28 1.43 -5.71
C MET A 140 24.47 1.46 -7.00
N GLU A 141 24.62 0.44 -7.83
CA GLU A 141 23.74 0.20 -8.98
C GLU A 141 22.40 -0.38 -8.45
N GLY A 142 21.33 0.40 -8.58
CA GLY A 142 19.97 0.02 -8.14
C GLY A 142 19.02 -0.16 -9.31
N LEU A 143 18.33 -1.30 -9.37
CA LEU A 143 17.32 -1.58 -10.38
C LEU A 143 15.91 -1.46 -9.80
N VAL A 144 15.08 -0.62 -10.40
CA VAL A 144 13.67 -0.50 -10.08
C VAL A 144 12.82 -1.05 -11.23
N LEU A 145 12.14 -2.16 -11.00
CA LEU A 145 11.24 -2.77 -11.97
C LEU A 145 9.87 -2.09 -11.87
N GLY A 146 9.52 -1.37 -12.96
CA GLY A 146 8.27 -0.62 -13.09
C GLY A 146 8.40 0.87 -12.80
N PHE A 147 7.58 1.66 -13.54
CA PHE A 147 7.55 3.12 -13.47
C PHE A 147 6.16 3.65 -13.07
N GLY A 148 5.53 2.94 -12.12
CA GLY A 148 4.30 3.37 -11.45
C GLY A 148 4.58 4.38 -10.32
N ARG A 149 3.59 4.63 -9.47
CA ARG A 149 3.71 5.56 -8.33
C ARG A 149 4.87 5.19 -7.41
N ILE A 150 4.93 3.92 -6.97
CA ILE A 150 6.01 3.42 -6.10
C ILE A 150 7.36 3.51 -6.82
N GLY A 151 7.45 3.01 -8.06
CA GLY A 151 8.70 2.99 -8.81
C GLY A 151 9.29 4.38 -9.03
N LYS A 152 8.47 5.38 -9.38
CA LYS A 152 8.90 6.77 -9.53
C LYS A 152 9.45 7.36 -8.22
N LEU A 153 8.71 7.18 -7.14
CA LEU A 153 9.08 7.73 -5.83
C LEU A 153 10.31 7.04 -5.24
N LEU A 154 10.45 5.74 -5.45
CA LEU A 154 11.61 4.98 -5.00
C LEU A 154 12.86 5.36 -5.82
N ALA A 155 12.76 5.41 -7.15
CA ALA A 155 13.86 5.83 -8.01
C ALA A 155 14.36 7.24 -7.66
N TYR A 156 13.43 8.17 -7.42
CA TYR A 156 13.78 9.53 -7.00
C TYR A 156 14.57 9.56 -5.69
N ARG A 157 14.16 8.78 -4.69
CA ARG A 157 14.81 8.70 -3.38
C ARG A 157 16.17 8.00 -3.45
N LEU A 158 16.26 6.88 -4.16
CA LEU A 158 17.53 6.18 -4.42
C LEU A 158 18.56 7.12 -5.08
N HIS A 159 18.14 7.83 -6.12
CA HIS A 159 18.99 8.83 -6.78
C HIS A 159 19.42 9.94 -5.82
N GLY A 160 18.50 10.45 -4.98
CA GLY A 160 18.81 11.45 -3.96
C GLY A 160 19.80 10.98 -2.89
N LEU A 161 19.89 9.67 -2.65
CA LEU A 161 20.90 9.04 -1.79
C LEU A 161 22.20 8.71 -2.50
N GLY A 162 22.33 9.11 -3.79
CA GLY A 162 23.54 8.94 -4.58
C GLY A 162 23.69 7.57 -5.23
N ALA A 163 22.63 6.77 -5.31
CA ALA A 163 22.65 5.53 -6.09
C ALA A 163 22.57 5.83 -7.59
N HIS A 164 23.17 4.97 -8.39
CA HIS A 164 23.00 4.92 -9.84
C HIS A 164 21.69 4.13 -10.12
N VAL A 165 20.69 4.82 -10.65
CA VAL A 165 19.36 4.24 -10.78
C VAL A 165 19.05 3.84 -12.21
N THR A 166 18.74 2.56 -12.40
CA THR A 166 18.12 2.02 -13.61
C THR A 166 16.66 1.73 -13.34
N VAL A 167 15.76 2.19 -14.21
CA VAL A 167 14.32 1.96 -14.08
C VAL A 167 13.79 1.27 -15.31
N THR A 168 12.92 0.26 -15.11
CA THR A 168 12.30 -0.42 -16.26
C THR A 168 10.89 0.08 -16.53
N ALA A 169 10.54 0.14 -17.81
CA ALA A 169 9.18 0.40 -18.25
C ALA A 169 8.86 -0.33 -19.56
N ARG A 170 7.55 -0.48 -19.84
CA ARG A 170 7.09 -1.08 -21.10
C ARG A 170 6.77 -0.03 -22.17
N LYS A 171 6.31 1.15 -21.75
CA LYS A 171 5.86 2.21 -22.65
C LYS A 171 7.02 3.10 -23.07
N PRO A 172 7.18 3.42 -24.37
CA PRO A 172 8.21 4.36 -24.83
C PRO A 172 8.13 5.74 -24.16
N SER A 173 6.91 6.22 -23.85
CA SER A 173 6.69 7.47 -23.10
C SER A 173 7.32 7.43 -21.71
N ASP A 174 7.16 6.31 -21.00
CA ASP A 174 7.74 6.15 -19.67
C ASP A 174 9.27 6.08 -19.71
N LEU A 175 9.82 5.38 -20.72
CA LEU A 175 11.27 5.34 -20.96
C LEU A 175 11.85 6.74 -21.26
N ALA A 176 11.10 7.58 -21.98
CA ALA A 176 11.48 8.97 -22.23
C ALA A 176 11.50 9.78 -20.93
N TRP A 177 10.49 9.63 -20.06
CA TRP A 177 10.46 10.27 -18.75
C TRP A 177 11.59 9.82 -17.84
N ILE A 178 11.91 8.51 -17.79
CA ILE A 178 13.03 7.96 -17.01
C ILE A 178 14.34 8.66 -17.40
N ARG A 179 14.61 8.77 -18.73
CA ARG A 179 15.81 9.48 -19.22
C ARG A 179 15.80 10.97 -18.89
N ALA A 180 14.63 11.62 -18.96
CA ALA A 180 14.50 13.05 -18.63
C ALA A 180 14.79 13.34 -17.16
N TYR A 181 14.55 12.37 -16.25
CA TYR A 181 14.95 12.45 -14.83
C TYR A 181 16.46 12.20 -14.61
N GLY A 182 17.22 11.88 -15.65
CA GLY A 182 18.64 11.55 -15.53
C GLY A 182 18.93 10.11 -15.12
N TRP A 183 17.94 9.22 -15.13
CA TRP A 183 18.09 7.80 -14.78
C TRP A 183 18.31 6.95 -16.03
N GLN A 184 18.91 5.78 -15.82
CA GLN A 184 19.02 4.80 -16.90
C GLN A 184 17.66 4.15 -17.17
N ALA A 185 17.28 4.07 -18.45
CA ALA A 185 16.00 3.49 -18.88
C ALA A 185 16.24 2.15 -19.57
N LEU A 186 15.56 1.10 -19.10
CA LEU A 186 15.61 -0.24 -19.67
C LEU A 186 14.19 -0.74 -19.99
N GLU A 187 13.99 -1.37 -21.13
CA GLU A 187 12.72 -2.02 -21.44
C GLU A 187 12.53 -3.26 -20.57
N THR A 188 11.37 -3.40 -19.94
CA THR A 188 11.06 -4.54 -19.07
C THR A 188 11.20 -5.90 -19.77
N GLY A 189 11.01 -5.96 -21.10
CA GLY A 189 11.20 -7.17 -21.91
C GLY A 189 12.64 -7.45 -22.34
N ARG A 190 13.63 -6.60 -21.94
CA ARG A 190 15.03 -6.69 -22.38
C ARG A 190 15.98 -6.71 -21.18
N LEU A 191 15.67 -7.54 -20.19
CA LEU A 191 16.49 -7.69 -18.98
C LEU A 191 17.67 -8.66 -19.18
N ASP A 192 17.55 -9.57 -20.13
CA ASP A 192 18.57 -10.58 -20.40
C ASP A 192 19.92 -9.94 -20.80
N GLY A 193 20.99 -10.35 -20.14
CA GLY A 193 22.34 -9.81 -20.32
C GLY A 193 22.59 -8.45 -19.66
N ALA A 194 21.62 -7.86 -18.94
CA ALA A 194 21.72 -6.52 -18.37
C ALA A 194 21.74 -6.50 -16.82
N LEU A 195 21.84 -7.66 -16.16
CA LEU A 195 21.61 -7.76 -14.71
C LEU A 195 22.88 -7.94 -13.86
N CYS A 196 24.06 -7.98 -14.46
CA CYS A 196 25.31 -8.42 -13.80
C CYS A 196 25.90 -7.44 -12.77
N ASP A 197 25.43 -6.18 -12.70
CA ASP A 197 26.08 -5.15 -11.88
C ASP A 197 25.23 -4.63 -10.72
N PHE A 198 23.96 -5.06 -10.60
CA PHE A 198 23.06 -4.50 -9.59
C PHE A 198 23.35 -5.00 -8.18
N GLY A 199 23.43 -4.05 -7.24
CA GLY A 199 23.51 -4.33 -5.79
C GLY A 199 22.16 -4.57 -5.14
N ALA A 200 21.08 -3.99 -5.70
CA ALA A 200 19.72 -4.25 -5.26
C ALA A 200 18.72 -4.13 -6.41
N VAL A 201 17.69 -4.97 -6.37
CA VAL A 201 16.53 -4.97 -7.29
C VAL A 201 15.26 -4.79 -6.50
N PHE A 202 14.46 -3.81 -6.89
CA PHE A 202 13.15 -3.50 -6.28
C PHE A 202 12.05 -3.74 -7.29
N ASN A 203 11.19 -4.72 -7.05
CA ASN A 203 10.07 -4.96 -7.94
C ASN A 203 8.79 -4.26 -7.49
N THR A 204 8.19 -3.47 -8.39
CA THR A 204 6.91 -2.81 -8.20
C THR A 204 5.83 -3.30 -9.18
N VAL A 205 6.15 -4.27 -10.02
CA VAL A 205 5.28 -4.80 -11.08
C VAL A 205 4.52 -6.02 -10.56
N PRO A 206 3.17 -5.99 -10.51
CA PRO A 206 2.36 -7.10 -10.00
C PRO A 206 2.13 -8.19 -11.07
N SER A 207 3.19 -8.64 -11.70
CA SER A 207 3.19 -9.74 -12.68
C SER A 207 4.59 -10.32 -12.78
N PRO A 208 4.77 -11.60 -13.19
CA PRO A 208 6.06 -12.23 -13.31
C PRO A 208 7.02 -11.45 -14.22
N VAL A 209 8.18 -11.05 -13.69
CA VAL A 209 9.23 -10.28 -14.39
C VAL A 209 10.60 -10.94 -14.27
N LEU A 210 10.99 -11.39 -13.07
CA LEU A 210 12.27 -12.05 -12.80
C LEU A 210 12.06 -13.51 -12.42
N GLY A 211 12.15 -14.37 -13.41
CA GLY A 211 12.23 -15.81 -13.20
C GLY A 211 13.67 -16.30 -12.99
N HIS A 212 13.84 -17.59 -12.74
CA HIS A 212 15.10 -18.25 -12.40
C HIS A 212 16.28 -17.87 -13.34
N LEU A 213 16.08 -17.88 -14.67
CA LEU A 213 17.15 -17.57 -15.64
C LEU A 213 17.66 -16.12 -15.55
N LEU A 214 16.78 -15.18 -15.24
CA LEU A 214 17.18 -13.77 -15.06
C LEU A 214 17.80 -13.55 -13.68
N LEU A 215 17.26 -14.18 -12.63
CA LEU A 215 17.83 -14.12 -11.29
C LEU A 215 19.26 -14.69 -11.24
N ALA A 216 19.54 -15.73 -12.01
CA ALA A 216 20.87 -16.33 -12.09
C ALA A 216 21.95 -15.38 -12.69
N GLN A 217 21.54 -14.27 -13.32
CA GLN A 217 22.46 -13.26 -13.84
C GLN A 217 22.82 -12.18 -12.81
N LEU A 218 22.09 -12.11 -11.71
CA LEU A 218 22.35 -11.15 -10.65
C LEU A 218 23.63 -11.51 -9.88
N PRO A 219 24.40 -10.52 -9.41
CA PRO A 219 25.57 -10.77 -8.57
C PRO A 219 25.17 -11.49 -7.28
N LYS A 220 26.07 -12.34 -6.77
CA LYS A 220 25.91 -12.89 -5.42
C LYS A 220 25.82 -11.75 -4.39
N GLY A 221 24.80 -11.77 -3.56
CA GLY A 221 24.55 -10.69 -2.60
C GLY A 221 23.69 -9.53 -3.13
N CYS A 222 23.23 -9.57 -4.40
CA CYS A 222 22.22 -8.65 -4.88
C CYS A 222 20.92 -8.85 -4.09
N LEU A 223 20.45 -7.80 -3.41
CA LEU A 223 19.21 -7.84 -2.63
C LEU A 223 17.98 -7.74 -3.54
N CYS A 224 17.08 -8.71 -3.46
CA CYS A 224 15.82 -8.72 -4.18
C CYS A 224 14.67 -8.30 -3.26
N VAL A 225 14.07 -7.13 -3.49
CA VAL A 225 12.93 -6.61 -2.72
C VAL A 225 11.66 -6.66 -3.55
N GLU A 226 10.73 -7.51 -3.16
CA GLU A 226 9.41 -7.60 -3.79
C GLU A 226 8.42 -6.66 -3.09
N LEU A 227 7.98 -5.60 -3.79
CA LEU A 227 7.05 -4.59 -3.27
C LEU A 227 5.63 -4.75 -3.82
N ALA A 228 5.46 -5.52 -4.88
CA ALA A 228 4.15 -5.72 -5.49
C ALA A 228 3.27 -6.64 -4.65
N SER A 229 1.96 -6.45 -4.75
CA SER A 229 0.96 -7.29 -4.07
C SER A 229 0.91 -8.70 -4.63
N VAL A 230 1.23 -8.87 -5.91
CA VAL A 230 1.42 -10.15 -6.59
C VAL A 230 2.90 -10.26 -6.93
N GLN A 231 3.51 -11.40 -6.64
CA GLN A 231 4.93 -11.62 -6.89
C GLN A 231 5.30 -11.47 -8.37
N GLY A 232 6.28 -10.62 -8.62
CA GLY A 232 6.92 -10.48 -9.91
C GLY A 232 8.32 -11.08 -9.94
N ILE A 233 8.95 -11.25 -8.76
CA ILE A 233 10.21 -11.97 -8.56
C ILE A 233 9.87 -13.40 -8.12
N ASP A 234 10.49 -14.38 -8.74
CA ASP A 234 10.45 -15.78 -8.29
C ASP A 234 11.33 -15.91 -7.04
N LEU A 235 10.70 -15.72 -5.86
CA LEU A 235 11.44 -15.75 -4.59
C LEU A 235 11.92 -17.16 -4.23
N ALA A 236 11.27 -18.22 -4.70
CA ALA A 236 11.75 -19.58 -4.51
C ALA A 236 13.06 -19.80 -5.29
N ALA A 237 13.10 -19.33 -6.54
CA ALA A 237 14.34 -19.36 -7.33
C ALA A 237 15.42 -18.45 -6.72
N ALA A 238 15.07 -17.30 -6.15
CA ALA A 238 16.03 -16.44 -5.46
C ALA A 238 16.67 -17.16 -4.25
N GLU A 239 15.87 -17.88 -3.48
CA GLU A 239 16.35 -18.72 -2.36
C GLU A 239 17.28 -19.82 -2.83
N GLU A 240 16.90 -20.59 -3.88
CA GLU A 240 17.73 -21.63 -4.49
C GLU A 240 19.08 -21.10 -4.99
N LEU A 241 19.10 -19.89 -5.53
CA LEU A 241 20.31 -19.22 -6.02
C LEU A 241 21.14 -18.55 -4.92
N GLY A 242 20.65 -18.55 -3.67
CA GLY A 242 21.30 -17.92 -2.53
C GLY A 242 21.30 -16.38 -2.60
N LEU A 243 20.33 -15.77 -3.28
CA LEU A 243 20.15 -14.33 -3.33
C LEU A 243 19.36 -13.87 -2.09
N PRO A 244 19.84 -12.86 -1.35
CA PRO A 244 19.07 -12.25 -0.28
C PRO A 244 17.78 -11.65 -0.85
N HIS A 245 16.64 -11.95 -0.22
CA HIS A 245 15.36 -11.51 -0.73
C HIS A 245 14.37 -11.21 0.39
N VAL A 246 13.45 -10.27 0.13
CA VAL A 246 12.38 -9.87 1.05
C VAL A 246 11.08 -9.65 0.28
N TRP A 247 10.00 -10.30 0.69
CA TRP A 247 8.67 -9.93 0.24
C TRP A 247 8.05 -8.92 1.20
N ALA A 248 8.09 -7.66 0.79
CA ALA A 248 7.74 -6.51 1.62
C ALA A 248 6.26 -6.13 1.47
N ARG A 249 5.37 -6.94 2.04
CA ARG A 249 3.91 -6.72 1.99
C ARG A 249 3.44 -5.70 3.03
N SER A 250 2.39 -4.94 2.69
CA SER A 250 1.66 -4.05 3.61
C SER A 250 2.55 -3.05 4.35
N LEU A 251 3.60 -2.56 3.69
CA LEU A 251 4.61 -1.68 4.29
C LEU A 251 4.05 -0.46 5.02
N PRO A 252 3.09 0.32 4.45
CA PRO A 252 2.58 1.49 5.15
C PRO A 252 1.93 1.17 6.50
N GLY A 253 1.18 0.06 6.58
CA GLY A 253 0.57 -0.37 7.84
C GLY A 253 1.55 -0.90 8.88
N ARG A 254 2.63 -1.55 8.42
CA ARG A 254 3.63 -2.19 9.30
C ARG A 254 4.71 -1.23 9.76
N MET A 255 5.21 -0.39 8.87
CA MET A 255 6.40 0.43 9.09
C MET A 255 6.06 1.85 9.52
N VAL A 256 5.02 2.45 8.94
CA VAL A 256 4.67 3.86 9.14
C VAL A 256 3.15 4.07 9.31
N PRO A 257 2.51 3.38 10.26
CA PRO A 257 1.05 3.40 10.41
C PRO A 257 0.49 4.80 10.68
N ALA A 258 1.21 5.66 11.40
CA ALA A 258 0.79 7.04 11.65
C ALA A 258 0.70 7.86 10.35
N ALA A 259 1.70 7.79 9.47
CA ALA A 259 1.66 8.49 8.18
C ALA A 259 0.54 7.95 7.27
N ALA A 260 0.31 6.63 7.30
CA ALA A 260 -0.78 6.01 6.57
C ALA A 260 -2.16 6.43 7.11
N ALA A 261 -2.29 6.59 8.42
CA ALA A 261 -3.51 7.09 9.07
C ALA A 261 -3.82 8.55 8.66
N VAL A 262 -2.82 9.43 8.61
CA VAL A 262 -2.97 10.81 8.11
C VAL A 262 -3.49 10.79 6.67
N ALA A 263 -2.91 9.97 5.81
CA ALA A 263 -3.34 9.88 4.42
C ALA A 263 -4.80 9.40 4.28
N ILE A 264 -5.22 8.43 5.11
CA ILE A 264 -6.62 7.97 5.15
C ILE A 264 -7.54 9.08 5.66
N ARG A 265 -7.17 9.80 6.76
CA ARG A 265 -7.93 10.91 7.30
C ARG A 265 -8.14 12.00 6.24
N ASP A 266 -7.08 12.39 5.52
CA ASP A 266 -7.17 13.40 4.47
C ASP A 266 -8.12 12.97 3.35
N ALA A 267 -8.04 11.71 2.90
CA ALA A 267 -8.95 11.17 1.90
C ALA A 267 -10.41 11.16 2.37
N VAL A 268 -10.65 10.77 3.63
CA VAL A 268 -11.98 10.82 4.27
C VAL A 268 -12.52 12.26 4.27
N ASP A 269 -11.73 13.23 4.70
CA ASP A 269 -12.12 14.63 4.77
C ASP A 269 -12.42 15.20 3.39
N TYR A 270 -11.64 14.89 2.36
CA TYR A 270 -11.93 15.26 0.98
C TYR A 270 -13.24 14.67 0.47
N ILE A 271 -13.50 13.39 0.74
CA ILE A 271 -14.76 12.74 0.34
C ILE A 271 -15.95 13.44 1.01
N LEU A 272 -15.87 13.71 2.31
CA LEU A 272 -16.93 14.38 3.04
C LEU A 272 -17.18 15.81 2.49
N LYS A 273 -16.11 16.57 2.25
CA LYS A 273 -16.20 17.91 1.68
C LYS A 273 -16.84 17.92 0.29
N GLU A 274 -16.48 17.01 -0.59
CA GLU A 274 -17.05 16.88 -1.94
C GLU A 274 -18.54 16.50 -1.90
N ARG A 275 -18.97 15.79 -0.86
CA ARG A 275 -20.39 15.47 -0.63
C ARG A 275 -21.20 16.61 -0.01
N GLY A 276 -20.55 17.73 0.35
CA GLY A 276 -21.16 18.83 1.04
C GLY A 276 -21.39 18.58 2.53
N ASP A 277 -20.75 17.55 3.08
CA ASP A 277 -20.80 17.21 4.48
C ASP A 277 -19.79 18.04 5.28
N PRO A 278 -20.18 18.69 6.40
CA PRO A 278 -19.23 19.42 7.24
C PRO A 278 -18.25 18.43 7.89
N VAL A 279 -16.96 18.78 7.86
CA VAL A 279 -15.86 18.02 8.49
C VAL A 279 -15.57 18.56 9.88
#